data_02cfdfd6f0f075b7673b22d298fee1c2
#
_entry.id   02cfdfd6f0f075b7673b22d298fee1c2
#
_cell.length_a   1.000
_cell.length_b   1.000
_cell.length_c   1.000
_cell.angle_alpha   90.00
_cell.angle_beta   90.00
_cell.angle_gamma   90.00
#
_symmetry.space_group_name_H-M   'P 1'
#
loop_
_entity.id
_entity.type
_entity.pdbx_description
1 polymer ?
#
loop_
_entity_poly.entity_id
_entity_poly.type
_entity_poly.pdbx_seq_one_letter_code
_entity_poly.pdbx_strand_id
1 'polypeptide(L)'
;MLPAPLRGAATLLAVLALAALLTTVRHNASAYLTGVWDTGSQTLVYGRIHQMEQGQYAPGGFLGVYTDDWSDDTNRALFRDDTPTDAAAFHPYTHQSGLQGWLFGRVNRLLRHRLPDGLARETALYWLNSTLFYAAELLVALAVWEEFGPLAAAFGFASVLLAPWLQRGMKDLYWCLWTWLLPLLAALWLCHCTRVRGKTPRGCWPLVAAACMVRCMCGFEFITTFLILCEIPLCYAAAKAYFVRRDPHGALVWLGRTVGAGVSALGGVTAA
;
A
#
# COMPACT_ATOMS: atom_id res chain seq x y z
N MET A 1 7.84 -13.60 29.89
CA MET A 1 8.01 -13.18 28.45
C MET A 1 6.96 -13.90 27.62
N LEU A 2 6.25 -13.19 26.74
CA LEU A 2 5.26 -13.79 25.81
C LEU A 2 5.95 -14.75 24.82
N PRO A 3 5.30 -15.86 24.42
CA PRO A 3 5.76 -16.72 23.32
C PRO A 3 5.99 -15.96 22.03
N ALA A 4 6.92 -16.40 21.19
CA ALA A 4 7.31 -15.67 19.96
C ALA A 4 6.13 -15.28 19.02
N PRO A 5 5.13 -16.17 18.75
CA PRO A 5 3.98 -15.80 17.93
C PRO A 5 3.10 -14.74 18.59
N LEU A 6 2.94 -14.78 19.91
CA LEU A 6 2.17 -13.77 20.64
C LEU A 6 2.89 -12.41 20.68
N ARG A 7 4.23 -12.39 20.69
CA ARG A 7 5.00 -11.16 20.57
C ARG A 7 4.79 -10.52 19.18
N GLY A 8 4.83 -11.30 18.11
CA GLY A 8 4.57 -10.81 16.75
C GLY A 8 3.15 -10.23 16.61
N ALA A 9 2.13 -10.93 17.12
CA ALA A 9 0.77 -10.42 17.10
C ALA A 9 0.60 -9.14 17.93
N ALA A 10 1.19 -9.07 19.12
CA ALA A 10 1.16 -7.88 19.96
C ALA A 10 1.86 -6.68 19.28
N THR A 11 3.00 -6.91 18.63
CA THR A 11 3.68 -5.86 17.85
C THR A 11 2.80 -5.36 16.71
N LEU A 12 2.18 -6.25 15.95
CA LEU A 12 1.30 -5.86 14.85
C LEU A 12 0.09 -5.06 15.35
N LEU A 13 -0.54 -5.47 16.44
CA LEU A 13 -1.65 -4.73 17.05
C LEU A 13 -1.21 -3.35 17.53
N ALA A 14 -0.03 -3.23 18.14
CA ALA A 14 0.52 -1.95 18.57
C ALA A 14 0.81 -1.03 17.37
N VAL A 15 1.36 -1.56 16.28
CA VAL A 15 1.59 -0.81 15.03
C VAL A 15 0.27 -0.32 14.45
N LEU A 16 -0.75 -1.17 14.35
CA LEU A 16 -2.06 -0.78 13.83
C LEU A 16 -2.75 0.27 14.72
N ALA A 17 -2.69 0.11 16.04
CA ALA A 17 -3.25 1.09 16.97
C ALA A 17 -2.54 2.45 16.88
N LEU A 18 -1.20 2.46 16.79
CA LEU A 18 -0.44 3.69 16.63
C LEU A 18 -0.70 4.33 15.25
N ALA A 19 -0.79 3.54 14.19
CA ALA A 19 -1.13 4.02 12.86
C ALA A 19 -2.52 4.68 12.84
N ALA A 20 -3.52 4.05 13.47
CA ALA A 20 -4.86 4.59 13.60
C ALA A 20 -4.88 5.90 14.39
N LEU A 21 -4.13 5.98 15.50
CA LEU A 21 -3.98 7.20 16.27
C LEU A 21 -3.34 8.32 15.46
N LEU A 22 -2.24 8.05 14.74
CA LEU A 22 -1.57 9.02 13.88
C LEU A 22 -2.51 9.52 12.78
N THR A 23 -3.25 8.63 12.15
CA THR A 23 -4.25 8.98 11.14
C THR A 23 -5.31 9.92 11.72
N THR A 24 -5.84 9.61 12.90
CA THR A 24 -6.86 10.42 13.57
C THR A 24 -6.33 11.81 13.91
N VAL A 25 -5.13 11.88 14.50
CA VAL A 25 -4.48 13.17 14.85
C VAL A 25 -4.24 14.00 13.59
N ARG A 26 -3.73 13.38 12.51
CA ARG A 26 -3.45 14.08 11.26
C ARG A 26 -4.72 14.47 10.52
N HIS A 27 -5.75 13.64 10.50
CA HIS A 27 -7.04 13.97 9.89
C HIS A 27 -7.64 15.22 10.55
N ASN A 28 -7.59 15.32 11.87
CA ASN A 28 -8.10 16.45 12.62
C ASN A 28 -7.22 17.72 12.48
N ALA A 29 -5.90 17.56 12.34
CA ALA A 29 -4.96 18.66 12.16
C ALA A 29 -4.88 19.17 10.72
N SER A 30 -5.37 18.40 9.75
CA SER A 30 -5.11 18.62 8.32
C SER A 30 -6.13 19.53 7.61
N ALA A 31 -6.74 20.49 8.32
CA ALA A 31 -7.47 21.57 7.63
C ALA A 31 -6.62 22.27 6.54
N TYR A 32 -5.31 22.21 6.65
CA TYR A 32 -4.36 22.73 5.64
C TYR A 32 -4.11 21.80 4.44
N LEU A 33 -4.47 20.52 4.52
CA LEU A 33 -4.20 19.54 3.47
C LEU A 33 -5.52 19.01 2.90
N THR A 34 -6.41 19.93 2.58
CA THR A 34 -7.66 19.62 1.88
C THR A 34 -7.34 19.16 0.45
N GLY A 35 -7.78 17.97 0.12
CA GLY A 35 -7.62 17.39 -1.19
C GLY A 35 -6.72 16.13 -1.19
N VAL A 36 -6.84 15.40 -2.24
CA VAL A 36 -6.00 14.25 -2.59
C VAL A 36 -4.89 14.70 -3.54
N TRP A 37 -3.98 13.81 -3.83
CA TRP A 37 -2.86 14.10 -4.72
C TRP A 37 -3.31 14.22 -6.17
N ASP A 38 -4.14 13.29 -6.64
CA ASP A 38 -4.59 13.18 -8.02
C ASP A 38 -6.11 13.02 -8.08
N THR A 39 -6.80 14.17 -8.21
CA THR A 39 -8.27 14.18 -8.27
C THR A 39 -8.78 13.53 -9.56
N GLY A 40 -8.06 13.72 -10.68
CA GLY A 40 -8.45 13.15 -11.96
C GLY A 40 -8.47 11.63 -11.98
N SER A 41 -7.45 10.98 -11.44
CA SER A 41 -7.42 9.51 -11.38
C SER A 41 -8.33 8.94 -10.29
N GLN A 42 -8.58 9.68 -9.21
CA GLN A 42 -9.43 9.25 -8.11
C GLN A 42 -10.91 9.11 -8.53
N THR A 43 -11.36 9.86 -9.51
CA THR A 43 -12.71 9.73 -10.08
C THR A 43 -13.01 8.30 -10.56
N LEU A 44 -12.00 7.59 -11.09
CA LEU A 44 -12.11 6.19 -11.52
C LEU A 44 -12.47 5.25 -10.37
N VAL A 45 -11.93 5.53 -9.18
CA VAL A 45 -12.20 4.73 -7.98
C VAL A 45 -13.62 5.00 -7.49
N TYR A 46 -14.06 6.26 -7.47
CA TYR A 46 -15.43 6.60 -7.08
C TYR A 46 -16.47 6.00 -8.02
N GLY A 47 -16.26 6.09 -9.33
CA GLY A 47 -17.16 5.48 -10.30
C GLY A 47 -17.29 3.98 -10.07
N ARG A 48 -16.19 3.28 -9.77
CA ARG A 48 -16.21 1.85 -9.45
C ARG A 48 -16.92 1.54 -8.14
N ILE A 49 -16.67 2.31 -7.08
CA ILE A 49 -17.34 2.14 -5.79
C ILE A 49 -18.86 2.31 -5.98
N HIS A 50 -19.27 3.36 -6.66
CA HIS A 50 -20.68 3.66 -6.94
C HIS A 50 -21.35 2.53 -7.75
N GLN A 51 -20.70 2.04 -8.81
CA GLN A 51 -21.19 0.90 -9.58
C GLN A 51 -21.46 -0.34 -8.70
N MET A 52 -20.52 -0.63 -7.79
CA MET A 52 -20.68 -1.76 -6.87
C MET A 52 -21.79 -1.54 -5.85
N GLU A 53 -22.07 -0.30 -5.45
CA GLU A 53 -23.22 0.05 -4.58
C GLU A 53 -24.55 -0.19 -5.25
N GLN A 54 -24.65 0.14 -6.55
CA GLN A 54 -25.84 -0.10 -7.35
C GLN A 54 -26.08 -1.59 -7.66
N GLY A 55 -25.17 -2.48 -7.23
CA GLY A 55 -25.23 -3.91 -7.55
C GLY A 55 -24.98 -4.23 -9.02
N GLN A 56 -24.50 -3.27 -9.78
CA GLN A 56 -24.21 -3.40 -11.20
C GLN A 56 -22.86 -4.05 -11.42
N TYR A 57 -22.70 -4.71 -12.56
CA TYR A 57 -21.44 -5.27 -13.00
C TYR A 57 -21.21 -4.93 -14.47
N ALA A 58 -20.06 -4.36 -14.79
CA ALA A 58 -19.60 -4.19 -16.15
C ALA A 58 -18.35 -5.05 -16.39
N PRO A 59 -18.24 -5.72 -17.54
CA PRO A 59 -17.02 -6.39 -17.92
C PRO A 59 -15.89 -5.37 -18.15
N GLY A 60 -14.65 -5.81 -17.98
CA GLY A 60 -13.47 -4.96 -18.15
C GLY A 60 -12.69 -4.76 -16.86
N GLY A 61 -11.92 -3.68 -16.78
CA GLY A 61 -11.11 -3.34 -15.61
C GLY A 61 -11.93 -3.06 -14.35
N PHE A 62 -11.26 -3.00 -13.22
CA PHE A 62 -11.88 -2.75 -11.91
C PHE A 62 -12.11 -1.27 -11.61
N LEU A 63 -11.77 -0.38 -12.51
CA LEU A 63 -11.98 1.06 -12.40
C LEU A 63 -12.92 1.53 -13.50
N GLY A 64 -13.46 2.74 -13.39
CA GLY A 64 -14.30 3.34 -14.43
C GLY A 64 -15.05 4.57 -13.95
N VAL A 65 -15.76 5.20 -14.86
CA VAL A 65 -16.51 6.44 -14.65
C VAL A 65 -17.92 6.35 -15.24
N TYR A 66 -18.83 7.19 -14.77
CA TYR A 66 -20.19 7.33 -15.32
C TYR A 66 -20.31 8.53 -16.26
N THR A 67 -19.26 9.33 -16.39
CA THR A 67 -19.26 10.53 -17.25
C THR A 67 -17.93 10.62 -17.96
N ASP A 68 -17.92 11.23 -19.16
CA ASP A 68 -16.70 11.56 -19.88
C ASP A 68 -15.92 12.72 -19.22
N ASP A 69 -16.55 13.37 -18.23
CA ASP A 69 -15.87 14.36 -17.41
C ASP A 69 -14.99 13.69 -16.37
N TRP A 70 -13.71 13.76 -16.58
CA TRP A 70 -12.65 13.27 -15.67
C TRP A 70 -12.47 14.17 -14.45
N SER A 71 -13.41 15.06 -14.16
CA SER A 71 -13.43 15.76 -12.89
C SER A 71 -13.78 14.81 -11.75
N ASP A 72 -13.10 14.95 -10.63
CA ASP A 72 -13.38 14.20 -9.41
C ASP A 72 -14.82 14.39 -8.92
N ASP A 73 -15.39 15.58 -9.18
CA ASP A 73 -16.61 16.03 -8.53
C ASP A 73 -17.86 15.24 -8.94
N THR A 74 -18.01 14.87 -10.23
CA THR A 74 -19.25 14.20 -10.69
C THR A 74 -19.38 12.79 -10.16
N ASN A 75 -18.37 11.92 -10.37
CA ASN A 75 -18.44 10.53 -9.87
C ASN A 75 -18.42 10.49 -8.33
N ARG A 76 -17.75 11.43 -7.71
CA ARG A 76 -17.74 11.60 -6.26
C ARG A 76 -19.11 12.00 -5.71
N ALA A 77 -19.83 12.91 -6.40
CA ALA A 77 -21.19 13.29 -6.05
C ALA A 77 -22.14 12.11 -6.18
N LEU A 78 -22.08 11.36 -7.30
CA LEU A 78 -22.88 10.14 -7.50
C LEU A 78 -22.69 9.15 -6.35
N PHE A 79 -21.43 8.93 -5.94
CA PHE A 79 -21.11 8.05 -4.81
C PHE A 79 -21.64 8.59 -3.47
N ARG A 80 -21.47 9.89 -3.20
CA ARG A 80 -21.88 10.50 -1.92
C ARG A 80 -23.40 10.53 -1.76
N ASP A 81 -24.09 10.88 -2.83
CA ASP A 81 -25.54 11.12 -2.82
C ASP A 81 -26.35 9.86 -3.11
N ASP A 82 -25.67 8.71 -3.29
CA ASP A 82 -26.30 7.43 -3.68
C ASP A 82 -27.24 7.59 -4.91
N THR A 83 -26.92 8.47 -5.85
CA THR A 83 -27.76 8.80 -6.99
C THR A 83 -27.91 7.57 -7.89
N PRO A 84 -29.14 7.10 -8.20
CA PRO A 84 -29.33 5.98 -9.12
C PRO A 84 -28.76 6.29 -10.50
N THR A 85 -28.03 5.34 -11.09
CA THR A 85 -27.44 5.47 -12.41
C THR A 85 -27.75 4.28 -13.29
N ASP A 86 -27.79 4.50 -14.62
CA ASP A 86 -27.93 3.40 -15.57
C ASP A 86 -26.59 2.64 -15.67
N ALA A 87 -26.66 1.31 -15.61
CA ALA A 87 -25.50 0.43 -15.79
C ALA A 87 -24.80 0.66 -17.15
N ALA A 88 -25.56 0.99 -18.18
CA ALA A 88 -25.03 1.26 -19.53
C ALA A 88 -24.20 2.55 -19.59
N ALA A 89 -24.36 3.47 -18.63
CA ALA A 89 -23.59 4.69 -18.57
C ALA A 89 -22.21 4.50 -17.92
N PHE A 90 -21.88 3.30 -17.43
CA PHE A 90 -20.56 3.05 -16.85
C PHE A 90 -19.52 2.75 -17.92
N HIS A 91 -18.49 3.56 -17.99
CA HIS A 91 -17.35 3.40 -18.88
C HIS A 91 -16.15 2.77 -18.13
N PRO A 92 -15.87 1.46 -18.35
CA PRO A 92 -14.80 0.77 -17.65
C PRO A 92 -13.44 1.26 -18.14
N TYR A 93 -12.52 1.46 -17.20
CA TYR A 93 -11.12 1.78 -17.47
C TYR A 93 -10.32 0.50 -17.59
N THR A 94 -9.89 0.16 -18.81
CA THR A 94 -9.31 -1.15 -19.14
C THR A 94 -7.78 -1.16 -19.21
N HIS A 95 -7.11 -0.03 -18.94
CA HIS A 95 -5.65 0.07 -19.06
C HIS A 95 -4.89 -0.55 -17.89
N GLN A 96 -5.56 -0.84 -16.78
CA GLN A 96 -4.99 -1.52 -15.62
C GLN A 96 -6.08 -2.28 -14.84
N SER A 97 -5.66 -3.25 -14.02
CA SER A 97 -6.59 -4.09 -13.25
C SER A 97 -7.40 -3.31 -12.20
N GLY A 98 -6.83 -2.26 -11.62
CA GLY A 98 -7.53 -1.37 -10.67
C GLY A 98 -8.07 -2.08 -9.42
N LEU A 99 -7.27 -2.96 -8.81
CA LEU A 99 -7.64 -3.73 -7.62
C LEU A 99 -8.15 -2.84 -6.48
N GLN A 100 -7.63 -1.62 -6.36
CA GLN A 100 -8.06 -0.64 -5.35
C GLN A 100 -9.54 -0.28 -5.47
N GLY A 101 -10.08 -0.12 -6.69
CA GLY A 101 -11.50 0.16 -6.89
C GLY A 101 -12.38 -0.98 -6.38
N TRP A 102 -11.99 -2.24 -6.64
CA TRP A 102 -12.67 -3.40 -6.10
C TRP A 102 -12.55 -3.49 -4.57
N LEU A 103 -11.36 -3.27 -4.02
CA LEU A 103 -11.11 -3.31 -2.58
C LEU A 103 -11.97 -2.29 -1.84
N PHE A 104 -11.89 -1.02 -2.25
CA PHE A 104 -12.65 0.05 -1.61
C PHE A 104 -14.16 -0.10 -1.82
N GLY A 105 -14.59 -0.61 -2.97
CA GLY A 105 -16.00 -0.94 -3.20
C GLY A 105 -16.52 -2.01 -2.24
N ARG A 106 -15.71 -3.05 -1.94
CA ARG A 106 -16.07 -4.07 -0.93
C ARG A 106 -16.11 -3.49 0.48
N VAL A 107 -15.10 -2.69 0.84
CA VAL A 107 -15.09 -2.01 2.15
C VAL A 107 -16.27 -1.08 2.29
N ASN A 108 -16.57 -0.25 1.28
CA ASN A 108 -17.70 0.65 1.28
C ASN A 108 -19.05 -0.08 1.46
N ARG A 109 -19.23 -1.22 0.78
CA ARG A 109 -20.43 -2.05 0.96
C ARG A 109 -20.61 -2.54 2.41
N LEU A 110 -19.51 -2.88 3.09
CA LEU A 110 -19.56 -3.25 4.51
C LEU A 110 -19.88 -2.04 5.40
N LEU A 111 -19.34 -0.87 5.06
CA LEU A 111 -19.55 0.36 5.82
C LEU A 111 -20.99 0.88 5.66
N ARG A 112 -21.64 0.69 4.52
CA ARG A 112 -22.98 1.23 4.21
C ARG A 112 -24.03 0.87 5.27
N HIS A 113 -23.95 -0.31 5.86
CA HIS A 113 -24.85 -0.74 6.93
C HIS A 113 -24.66 0.04 8.25
N ARG A 114 -23.52 0.67 8.46
CA ARG A 114 -23.18 1.40 9.69
C ARG A 114 -23.10 2.90 9.48
N LEU A 115 -22.74 3.31 8.29
CA LEU A 115 -22.55 4.69 7.85
C LEU A 115 -23.43 4.94 6.61
N PRO A 116 -24.70 5.32 6.78
CA PRO A 116 -25.58 5.57 5.62
C PRO A 116 -25.16 6.82 4.83
N ASP A 117 -24.55 7.81 5.48
CA ASP A 117 -24.06 9.02 4.84
C ASP A 117 -22.82 8.76 3.98
N GLY A 118 -22.85 9.18 2.69
CA GLY A 118 -21.78 8.96 1.73
C GLY A 118 -20.50 9.73 2.06
N LEU A 119 -20.60 10.93 2.62
CA LEU A 119 -19.44 11.71 3.07
C LEU A 119 -18.74 11.01 4.24
N ALA A 120 -19.51 10.45 5.18
CA ALA A 120 -18.94 9.67 6.28
C ALA A 120 -18.23 8.41 5.77
N ARG A 121 -18.80 7.72 4.75
CA ARG A 121 -18.16 6.56 4.12
C ARG A 121 -16.86 6.94 3.41
N GLU A 122 -16.86 8.02 2.65
CA GLU A 122 -15.65 8.53 2.00
C GLU A 122 -14.55 8.85 3.01
N THR A 123 -14.91 9.55 4.08
CA THR A 123 -14.00 9.87 5.17
C THR A 123 -13.41 8.60 5.81
N ALA A 124 -14.22 7.57 5.99
CA ALA A 124 -13.78 6.27 6.52
C ALA A 124 -12.83 5.55 5.55
N LEU A 125 -13.04 5.63 4.24
CA LEU A 125 -12.13 5.08 3.22
C LEU A 125 -10.77 5.81 3.24
N TYR A 126 -10.76 7.13 3.31
CA TYR A 126 -9.54 7.92 3.46
C TYR A 126 -8.79 7.59 4.75
N TRP A 127 -9.53 7.45 5.83
CA TRP A 127 -8.95 7.08 7.13
C TRP A 127 -8.32 5.68 7.08
N LEU A 128 -8.98 4.71 6.47
CA LEU A 128 -8.46 3.36 6.27
C LEU A 128 -7.19 3.37 5.43
N ASN A 129 -7.22 4.05 4.27
CA ASN A 129 -6.08 4.13 3.36
C ASN A 129 -4.85 4.75 4.04
N SER A 130 -5.07 5.85 4.78
CA SER A 130 -4.02 6.53 5.55
C SER A 130 -3.48 5.65 6.68
N THR A 131 -4.34 4.90 7.37
CA THR A 131 -3.94 3.98 8.44
C THR A 131 -3.05 2.87 7.90
N LEU A 132 -3.39 2.29 6.75
CA LEU A 132 -2.57 1.28 6.09
C LEU A 132 -1.20 1.84 5.68
N PHE A 133 -1.15 3.09 5.21
CA PHE A 133 0.10 3.77 4.88
C PHE A 133 0.98 3.96 6.14
N TYR A 134 0.45 4.52 7.22
CA TYR A 134 1.22 4.68 8.45
C TYR A 134 1.62 3.35 9.08
N ALA A 135 0.79 2.31 8.98
CA ALA A 135 1.17 0.98 9.44
C ALA A 135 2.37 0.42 8.66
N ALA A 136 2.37 0.57 7.33
CA ALA A 136 3.49 0.17 6.49
C ALA A 136 4.77 0.96 6.83
N GLU A 137 4.68 2.27 6.99
CA GLU A 137 5.81 3.12 7.37
C GLU A 137 6.36 2.81 8.78
N LEU A 138 5.51 2.52 9.75
CA LEU A 138 5.94 2.08 11.07
C LEU A 138 6.69 0.75 11.03
N LEU A 139 6.26 -0.19 10.18
CA LEU A 139 6.99 -1.46 9.98
C LEU A 139 8.35 -1.23 9.33
N VAL A 140 8.45 -0.30 8.38
CA VAL A 140 9.76 0.12 7.82
C VAL A 140 10.61 0.78 8.90
N ALA A 141 10.04 1.67 9.70
CA ALA A 141 10.76 2.34 10.80
C ALA A 141 11.28 1.34 11.85
N LEU A 142 10.52 0.28 12.17
CA LEU A 142 10.98 -0.81 13.03
C LEU A 142 12.18 -1.55 12.44
N ALA A 143 12.20 -1.82 11.14
CA ALA A 143 13.33 -2.46 10.48
C ALA A 143 14.57 -1.53 10.46
N VAL A 144 14.36 -0.23 10.27
CA VAL A 144 15.42 0.79 10.37
C VAL A 144 15.95 0.87 11.81
N TRP A 145 15.09 0.80 12.80
CA TRP A 145 15.50 0.76 14.21
C TRP A 145 16.38 -0.46 14.51
N GLU A 146 15.97 -1.64 14.09
CA GLU A 146 16.76 -2.87 14.31
C GLU A 146 18.15 -2.79 13.67
N GLU A 147 18.30 -2.08 12.56
CA GLU A 147 19.55 -2.04 11.81
C GLU A 147 20.44 -0.83 12.14
N PHE A 148 19.83 0.35 12.32
CA PHE A 148 20.54 1.64 12.43
C PHE A 148 20.29 2.37 13.76
N GLY A 149 19.41 1.82 14.60
CA GLY A 149 19.06 2.39 15.90
C GLY A 149 17.90 3.38 15.88
N PRO A 150 17.45 3.80 17.09
CA PRO A 150 16.21 4.57 17.26
C PRO A 150 16.28 5.98 16.65
N LEU A 151 17.43 6.62 16.63
CA LEU A 151 17.56 7.98 16.07
C LEU A 151 17.35 7.96 14.55
N ALA A 152 17.92 6.99 13.82
CA ALA A 152 17.74 6.85 12.39
C ALA A 152 16.26 6.56 12.05
N ALA A 153 15.63 5.66 12.80
CA ALA A 153 14.22 5.34 12.64
C ALA A 153 13.32 6.57 12.91
N ALA A 154 13.58 7.30 14.00
CA ALA A 154 12.81 8.49 14.34
C ALA A 154 12.96 9.59 13.29
N PHE A 155 14.18 9.83 12.80
CA PHE A 155 14.44 10.83 11.76
C PHE A 155 13.75 10.45 10.44
N GLY A 156 13.88 9.20 9.99
CA GLY A 156 13.23 8.70 8.78
C GLY A 156 11.70 8.82 8.86
N PHE A 157 11.11 8.38 9.97
CA PHE A 157 9.67 8.46 10.18
C PHE A 157 9.17 9.92 10.30
N ALA A 158 9.91 10.80 10.98
CA ALA A 158 9.60 12.22 11.06
C ALA A 158 9.62 12.88 9.67
N SER A 159 10.54 12.50 8.80
CA SER A 159 10.61 13.00 7.43
C SER A 159 9.33 12.67 6.64
N VAL A 160 8.76 11.46 6.82
CA VAL A 160 7.48 11.07 6.23
C VAL A 160 6.34 11.88 6.81
N LEU A 161 6.30 12.07 8.14
CA LEU A 161 5.26 12.85 8.80
C LEU A 161 5.27 14.34 8.38
N LEU A 162 6.43 14.89 8.07
CA LEU A 162 6.60 16.29 7.70
C LEU A 162 6.48 16.54 6.20
N ALA A 163 6.44 15.51 5.36
CA ALA A 163 6.33 15.65 3.91
C ALA A 163 4.89 15.99 3.46
N PRO A 164 4.58 17.23 3.02
CA PRO A 164 3.19 17.65 2.76
C PRO A 164 2.53 16.85 1.61
N TRP A 165 3.29 16.50 0.60
CA TRP A 165 2.78 15.75 -0.54
C TRP A 165 2.44 14.29 -0.17
N LEU A 166 3.20 13.65 0.73
CA LEU A 166 2.86 12.32 1.25
C LEU A 166 1.54 12.37 2.04
N GLN A 167 1.30 13.46 2.78
CA GLN A 167 0.06 13.62 3.54
C GLN A 167 -1.19 13.73 2.64
N ARG A 168 -1.04 14.22 1.42
CA ARG A 168 -2.10 14.20 0.40
C ARG A 168 -2.21 12.82 -0.26
N GLY A 169 -1.08 12.24 -0.65
CA GLY A 169 -1.02 10.95 -1.33
C GLY A 169 -1.52 9.79 -0.49
N MET A 170 -1.33 9.81 0.85
CA MET A 170 -1.83 8.73 1.71
C MET A 170 -3.36 8.62 1.78
N LYS A 171 -4.09 9.70 1.44
CA LYS A 171 -5.56 9.70 1.34
C LYS A 171 -6.03 9.24 -0.03
N ASP A 172 -5.19 9.35 -1.04
CA ASP A 172 -5.54 9.08 -2.43
C ASP A 172 -5.87 7.59 -2.63
N LEU A 173 -7.14 7.32 -2.97
CA LEU A 173 -7.64 5.94 -3.12
C LEU A 173 -7.16 5.30 -4.43
N TYR A 174 -6.77 6.10 -5.42
CA TYR A 174 -6.21 5.58 -6.67
C TYR A 174 -4.76 5.13 -6.48
N TRP A 175 -3.93 5.97 -5.88
CA TRP A 175 -2.51 5.70 -5.74
C TRP A 175 -2.18 4.65 -4.67
N CYS A 176 -2.98 4.52 -3.62
CA CYS A 176 -2.82 3.51 -2.56
C CYS A 176 -1.36 3.39 -2.08
N LEU A 177 -0.75 4.49 -1.61
CA LEU A 177 0.70 4.55 -1.34
C LEU A 177 1.23 3.43 -0.43
N TRP A 178 0.40 2.85 0.43
CA TRP A 178 0.79 1.69 1.24
C TRP A 178 1.18 0.48 0.39
N THR A 179 0.59 0.33 -0.80
CA THR A 179 0.93 -0.79 -1.71
C THR A 179 2.33 -0.66 -2.29
N TRP A 180 2.88 0.56 -2.40
CA TRP A 180 4.24 0.81 -2.86
C TRP A 180 5.29 0.27 -1.89
N LEU A 181 4.94 0.19 -0.60
CA LEU A 181 5.81 -0.30 0.45
C LEU A 181 5.74 -1.83 0.62
N LEU A 182 4.73 -2.51 0.04
CA LEU A 182 4.58 -3.96 0.19
C LEU A 182 5.82 -4.74 -0.32
N PRO A 183 6.40 -4.46 -1.50
CA PRO A 183 7.61 -5.14 -1.95
C PRO A 183 8.81 -4.92 -1.02
N LEU A 184 8.99 -3.68 -0.52
CA LEU A 184 10.01 -3.36 0.48
C LEU A 184 9.80 -4.17 1.77
N LEU A 185 8.58 -4.19 2.29
CA LEU A 185 8.24 -4.93 3.51
C LEU A 185 8.46 -6.44 3.35
N ALA A 186 8.11 -7.00 2.18
CA ALA A 186 8.37 -8.41 1.87
C ALA A 186 9.87 -8.71 1.85
N ALA A 187 10.70 -7.83 1.26
CA ALA A 187 12.15 -7.97 1.25
C ALA A 187 12.77 -7.81 2.65
N LEU A 188 12.31 -6.83 3.44
CA LEU A 188 12.72 -6.67 4.84
C LEU A 188 12.38 -7.90 5.67
N TRP A 189 11.18 -8.46 5.47
CA TRP A 189 10.77 -9.71 6.11
C TRP A 189 11.65 -10.90 5.69
N LEU A 190 11.99 -11.01 4.41
CA LEU A 190 12.93 -12.01 3.90
C LEU A 190 14.30 -11.87 4.59
N CYS A 191 14.83 -10.65 4.69
CA CYS A 191 16.09 -10.37 5.37
C CYS A 191 16.03 -10.74 6.85
N HIS A 192 14.96 -10.36 7.55
CA HIS A 192 14.76 -10.70 8.97
C HIS A 192 14.69 -12.21 9.17
N CYS A 193 13.84 -12.92 8.42
CA CYS A 193 13.72 -14.37 8.50
C CYS A 193 15.05 -15.09 8.22
N THR A 194 15.81 -14.59 7.24
CA THR A 194 17.11 -15.17 6.89
C THR A 194 18.13 -14.98 8.00
N ARG A 195 18.16 -13.80 8.63
CA ARG A 195 19.05 -13.52 9.78
C ARG A 195 18.72 -14.42 10.99
N VAL A 196 17.44 -14.54 11.32
CA VAL A 196 17.00 -15.32 12.49
C VAL A 196 17.19 -16.83 12.30
N ARG A 197 16.95 -17.35 11.09
CA ARG A 197 16.97 -18.79 10.81
C ARG A 197 18.26 -19.30 10.17
N GLY A 198 19.20 -18.41 9.83
CA GLY A 198 20.42 -18.75 9.08
C GLY A 198 20.19 -19.16 7.61
N LYS A 199 18.91 -19.36 7.22
CA LYS A 199 18.50 -19.72 5.85
C LYS A 199 17.23 -19.00 5.45
N THR A 200 17.07 -18.73 4.15
CA THR A 200 15.86 -18.10 3.60
C THR A 200 14.72 -19.11 3.55
N PRO A 201 13.60 -18.87 4.24
CA PRO A 201 12.42 -19.73 4.13
C PRO A 201 11.85 -19.69 2.71
N ARG A 202 11.44 -20.86 2.19
CA ARG A 202 10.88 -20.96 0.83
C ARG A 202 9.65 -20.07 0.62
N GLY A 203 8.82 -19.86 1.66
CA GLY A 203 7.64 -19.00 1.61
C GLY A 203 7.92 -17.50 1.46
N CYS A 204 9.17 -17.03 1.59
CA CYS A 204 9.52 -15.63 1.37
C CYS A 204 9.45 -15.25 -0.12
N TRP A 205 9.74 -16.16 -1.02
CA TRP A 205 9.72 -15.90 -2.47
C TRP A 205 8.31 -15.62 -3.01
N PRO A 206 7.31 -16.49 -2.77
CA PRO A 206 5.93 -16.17 -3.16
C PRO A 206 5.38 -14.93 -2.44
N LEU A 207 5.85 -14.59 -1.24
CA LEU A 207 5.44 -13.34 -0.57
C LEU A 207 5.94 -12.11 -1.35
N VAL A 208 7.19 -12.11 -1.82
CA VAL A 208 7.74 -11.04 -2.66
C VAL A 208 6.93 -10.93 -3.97
N ALA A 209 6.69 -12.07 -4.64
CA ALA A 209 5.89 -12.10 -5.86
C ALA A 209 4.48 -11.55 -5.63
N ALA A 210 3.79 -11.99 -4.57
CA ALA A 210 2.45 -11.52 -4.23
C ALA A 210 2.42 -10.02 -3.91
N ALA A 211 3.42 -9.50 -3.19
CA ALA A 211 3.53 -8.07 -2.89
C ALA A 211 3.66 -7.22 -4.17
N CYS A 212 4.52 -7.65 -5.11
CA CYS A 212 4.67 -6.99 -6.40
C CYS A 212 3.40 -7.13 -7.27
N MET A 213 2.77 -8.30 -7.28
CA MET A 213 1.51 -8.51 -8.00
C MET A 213 0.41 -7.57 -7.49
N VAL A 214 0.19 -7.50 -6.17
CA VAL A 214 -0.81 -6.59 -5.57
C VAL A 214 -0.53 -5.14 -5.94
N ARG A 215 0.74 -4.71 -5.91
CA ARG A 215 1.09 -3.35 -6.33
C ARG A 215 0.79 -3.12 -7.81
N CYS A 216 1.12 -4.04 -8.69
CA CYS A 216 0.83 -3.92 -10.13
C CYS A 216 -0.66 -3.93 -10.43
N MET A 217 -1.45 -4.76 -9.72
CA MET A 217 -2.91 -4.75 -9.86
C MET A 217 -3.55 -3.43 -9.41
N CYS A 218 -2.88 -2.64 -8.56
CA CYS A 218 -3.31 -1.28 -8.21
C CYS A 218 -2.82 -0.22 -9.21
N GLY A 219 -1.87 -0.55 -10.11
CA GLY A 219 -1.34 0.33 -11.13
C GLY A 219 0.09 -0.04 -11.50
N PHE A 220 0.43 0.13 -12.78
CA PHE A 220 1.77 -0.16 -13.30
C PHE A 220 2.73 1.04 -13.20
N GLU A 221 2.21 2.18 -12.80
CA GLU A 221 3.03 3.37 -12.63
C GLU A 221 4.12 3.13 -11.59
N PHE A 222 5.30 3.67 -11.86
CA PHE A 222 6.45 3.58 -10.97
C PHE A 222 6.95 2.15 -10.70
N ILE A 223 6.79 1.23 -11.68
CA ILE A 223 7.25 -0.16 -11.58
C ILE A 223 8.72 -0.25 -11.14
N THR A 224 9.58 0.56 -11.74
CA THR A 224 11.00 0.62 -11.41
C THR A 224 11.24 1.04 -9.97
N THR A 225 10.45 1.99 -9.44
CA THR A 225 10.60 2.49 -8.08
C THR A 225 10.35 1.40 -7.04
N PHE A 226 9.24 0.67 -7.13
CA PHE A 226 8.96 -0.37 -6.13
C PHE A 226 9.82 -1.63 -6.31
N LEU A 227 10.29 -1.93 -7.54
CA LEU A 227 11.29 -2.97 -7.76
C LEU A 227 12.62 -2.61 -7.10
N ILE A 228 13.09 -1.36 -7.27
CA ILE A 228 14.29 -0.86 -6.58
C ILE A 228 14.09 -0.93 -5.05
N LEU A 229 12.95 -0.49 -4.54
CA LEU A 229 12.64 -0.57 -3.10
C LEU A 229 12.70 -2.02 -2.59
N CYS A 230 12.27 -2.99 -3.38
CA CYS A 230 12.37 -4.41 -3.04
C CYS A 230 13.83 -4.88 -2.91
N GLU A 231 14.73 -4.39 -3.76
CA GLU A 231 16.11 -4.84 -3.82
C GLU A 231 17.02 -4.16 -2.79
N ILE A 232 16.70 -2.94 -2.34
CA ILE A 232 17.52 -2.16 -1.40
C ILE A 232 17.94 -2.96 -0.16
N PRO A 233 17.05 -3.65 0.60
CA PRO A 233 17.45 -4.37 1.81
C PRO A 233 18.44 -5.51 1.54
N LEU A 234 18.30 -6.17 0.40
CA LEU A 234 19.13 -7.31 -0.01
C LEU A 234 20.51 -6.84 -0.48
N CYS A 235 20.55 -5.80 -1.32
CA CYS A 235 21.79 -5.15 -1.73
C CYS A 235 22.56 -4.59 -0.53
N TYR A 236 21.85 -3.96 0.41
CA TYR A 236 22.46 -3.50 1.67
C TYR A 236 23.07 -4.67 2.47
N ALA A 237 22.34 -5.80 2.59
CA ALA A 237 22.85 -6.96 3.30
C ALA A 237 24.11 -7.55 2.62
N ALA A 238 24.18 -7.57 1.29
CA ALA A 238 25.35 -7.97 0.52
C ALA A 238 26.52 -7.01 0.76
N ALA A 239 26.28 -5.71 0.65
CA ALA A 239 27.30 -4.69 0.90
C ALA A 239 27.85 -4.76 2.34
N LYS A 240 26.98 -4.91 3.33
CA LYS A 240 27.35 -5.09 4.74
C LYS A 240 28.21 -6.34 4.96
N ALA A 241 27.86 -7.47 4.31
CA ALA A 241 28.67 -8.68 4.37
C ALA A 241 30.07 -8.44 3.80
N TYR A 242 30.16 -7.80 2.65
CA TYR A 242 31.44 -7.56 1.97
C TYR A 242 32.31 -6.52 2.69
N PHE A 243 31.78 -5.31 2.90
CA PHE A 243 32.59 -4.18 3.38
C PHE A 243 32.80 -4.18 4.91
N VAL A 244 31.77 -4.57 5.68
CA VAL A 244 31.80 -4.48 7.14
C VAL A 244 32.28 -5.79 7.77
N ARG A 245 31.71 -6.93 7.33
CA ARG A 245 32.03 -8.25 7.90
C ARG A 245 33.25 -8.90 7.26
N ARG A 246 33.73 -8.36 6.14
CA ARG A 246 34.83 -8.93 5.35
C ARG A 246 34.56 -10.40 4.95
N ASP A 247 33.32 -10.71 4.63
CA ASP A 247 32.83 -12.03 4.23
C ASP A 247 32.39 -11.99 2.74
N PRO A 248 33.32 -12.23 1.78
CA PRO A 248 32.98 -12.25 0.35
C PRO A 248 31.99 -13.37 -0.01
N HIS A 249 32.08 -14.52 0.67
CA HIS A 249 31.17 -15.64 0.43
C HIS A 249 29.75 -15.29 0.87
N GLY A 250 29.59 -14.72 2.06
CA GLY A 250 28.31 -14.20 2.53
C GLY A 250 27.72 -13.12 1.62
N ALA A 251 28.58 -12.25 1.07
CA ALA A 251 28.15 -11.24 0.10
C ALA A 251 27.58 -11.88 -1.17
N LEU A 252 28.26 -12.88 -1.74
CA LEU A 252 27.78 -13.62 -2.91
C LEU A 252 26.44 -14.33 -2.63
N VAL A 253 26.28 -14.92 -1.45
CA VAL A 253 25.02 -15.54 -1.03
C VAL A 253 23.89 -14.51 -0.97
N TRP A 254 24.14 -13.29 -0.49
CA TRP A 254 23.14 -12.21 -0.47
C TRP A 254 22.84 -11.70 -1.88
N LEU A 255 23.83 -11.58 -2.77
CA LEU A 255 23.59 -11.24 -4.19
C LEU A 255 22.73 -12.29 -4.88
N GLY A 256 22.95 -13.58 -4.62
CA GLY A 256 22.09 -14.65 -5.12
C GLY A 256 20.63 -14.51 -4.63
N ARG A 257 20.44 -14.04 -3.39
CA ARG A 257 19.09 -13.73 -2.86
C ARG A 257 18.48 -12.50 -3.53
N THR A 258 19.28 -11.47 -3.83
CA THR A 258 18.84 -10.31 -4.61
C THR A 258 18.31 -10.75 -5.97
N VAL A 259 19.06 -11.57 -6.71
CA VAL A 259 18.60 -12.14 -7.99
C VAL A 259 17.32 -12.95 -7.82
N GLY A 260 17.23 -13.78 -6.76
CA GLY A 260 16.03 -14.57 -6.46
C GLY A 260 14.80 -13.69 -6.17
N ALA A 261 14.97 -12.58 -5.44
CA ALA A 261 13.92 -11.62 -5.17
C ALA A 261 13.48 -10.91 -6.45
N GLY A 262 14.43 -10.46 -7.29
CA GLY A 262 14.15 -9.85 -8.58
C GLY A 262 13.34 -10.76 -9.51
N VAL A 263 13.73 -12.05 -9.62
CA VAL A 263 12.97 -13.04 -10.39
C VAL A 263 11.55 -13.22 -9.83
N SER A 264 11.42 -13.30 -8.49
CA SER A 264 10.10 -13.42 -7.84
C SER A 264 9.24 -12.17 -8.05
N ALA A 265 9.85 -10.98 -7.96
CA ALA A 265 9.19 -9.72 -8.20
C ALA A 265 8.69 -9.60 -9.65
N LEU A 266 9.53 -9.94 -10.63
CA LEU A 266 9.14 -9.99 -12.05
C LEU A 266 8.02 -11.01 -12.28
N GLY A 267 8.07 -12.18 -11.64
CA GLY A 267 6.98 -13.14 -11.67
C GLY A 267 5.67 -12.57 -11.14
N GLY A 268 5.69 -11.76 -10.08
CA GLY A 268 4.52 -11.04 -9.57
C GLY A 268 4.01 -9.98 -10.54
N VAL A 269 4.91 -9.22 -11.16
CA VAL A 269 4.57 -8.20 -12.17
C VAL A 269 3.88 -8.82 -13.39
N THR A 270 4.41 -9.95 -13.88
CA THR A 270 3.86 -10.64 -15.06
C THR A 270 2.54 -11.36 -14.80
N ALA A 271 2.23 -11.64 -13.54
CA ALA A 271 0.98 -12.29 -13.12
C ALA A 271 -0.16 -11.31 -12.84
N ALA A 272 0.13 -10.00 -12.75
CA ALA A 272 -0.85 -8.94 -12.49
C ALA A 272 -1.60 -8.50 -13.75
#